data_f31315168cc53b2ff71de8426570bebb
#
_entry.id   f31315168cc53b2ff71de8426570bebb
#
_cell.length_a   1.000
_cell.length_b   1.000
_cell.length_c   1.000
_cell.angle_alpha   90.00
_cell.angle_beta   90.00
_cell.angle_gamma   90.00
#
_symmetry.space_group_name_H-M   'P 1'
#
loop_
_entity.id
_entity.type
_entity.pdbx_description
1 polymer ?
#
loop_
_entity_poly.entity_id
_entity_poly.type
_entity_poly.pdbx_seq_one_letter_code
_entity_poly.pdbx_strand_id
1 'polypeptide(L)'
;MFELILSGFAAVFADPMSIAMVFLGVMVGIIFGALPGLTVVAGLSMFLPVTYVMASNVGLSMLTAIYIGGTSGGLISAILLNIPGTPASIATTFEGAPMAKKGLAGKALGLGVFASLIGTLVGVIVMTLLSPTLAILTLKFGPWEYFSVTFFALTLISALTGKSIVKGLLSALFGMMFATIGLSPIDSAKRYTFGSLQLTSGFHLLVVLVGLYAISEVFSTASAKQQPVKVLSYKMKGLGFTLHDLKGNWGNLLRSSLVGLGIGILPGIGGSTSNIIAYSVAKNSSKHPEKFGTGIPDGIIASESSNNASIGGAMIPLLTLGIPGDGATAILLGGFMLHGMVPGPLLFQQNGDLVYNIFGSMMLGTIFMAVLMWAGMRMFVQILKVPTHILVPLIVVLCSIGAYALGNRVFDMWGLLLFGVIGLMMSR
;
A
#
# COMPACT_ATOMS: atom_id res chain seq x y z
N MET A 1 5.63 22.14 16.08
CA MET A 1 5.47 21.27 14.87
C MET A 1 6.79 20.98 14.18
N PHE A 2 7.56 22.01 13.77
CA PHE A 2 8.85 21.79 13.08
C PHE A 2 9.86 21.00 13.92
N GLU A 3 10.00 21.33 15.21
CA GLU A 3 10.85 20.61 16.15
C GLU A 3 10.46 19.13 16.30
N LEU A 4 9.16 18.83 16.36
CA LEU A 4 8.65 17.45 16.42
C LEU A 4 8.92 16.66 15.14
N ILE A 5 8.81 17.31 13.98
CA ILE A 5 9.19 16.69 12.70
C ILE A 5 10.68 16.37 12.73
N LEU A 6 11.51 17.31 13.15
CA LEU A 6 12.96 17.14 13.20
C LEU A 6 13.37 16.05 14.20
N SER A 7 12.72 16.01 15.39
CA SER A 7 12.97 14.96 16.39
C SER A 7 12.58 13.57 15.88
N GLY A 8 11.46 13.43 15.17
CA GLY A 8 11.04 12.17 14.56
C GLY A 8 12.03 11.66 13.49
N PHE A 9 12.53 12.56 12.65
CA PHE A 9 13.61 12.24 11.72
C PHE A 9 14.90 11.82 12.46
N ALA A 10 15.32 12.60 13.46
CA ALA A 10 16.49 12.29 14.24
C ALA A 10 16.38 10.92 14.94
N ALA A 11 15.20 10.57 15.46
CA ALA A 11 14.95 9.28 16.11
C ALA A 11 15.15 8.10 15.16
N VAL A 12 14.70 8.20 13.89
CA VAL A 12 14.92 7.14 12.89
C VAL A 12 16.40 6.96 12.59
N PHE A 13 17.15 8.07 12.42
CA PHE A 13 18.59 8.01 12.11
C PHE A 13 19.44 7.60 13.32
N ALA A 14 18.95 7.81 14.54
CA ALA A 14 19.63 7.40 15.77
C ALA A 14 19.46 5.89 16.07
N ASP A 15 18.47 5.22 15.45
CA ASP A 15 18.20 3.80 15.67
C ASP A 15 18.62 2.95 14.45
N PRO A 16 19.79 2.26 14.53
CA PRO A 16 20.25 1.41 13.42
C PRO A 16 19.27 0.30 13.05
N MET A 17 18.45 -0.18 14.02
CA MET A 17 17.45 -1.22 13.75
C MET A 17 16.32 -0.66 12.90
N SER A 18 15.84 0.55 13.18
CA SER A 18 14.85 1.23 12.34
C SER A 18 15.36 1.42 10.91
N ILE A 19 16.61 1.88 10.74
CA ILE A 19 17.23 2.03 9.41
C ILE A 19 17.27 0.69 8.67
N ALA A 20 17.73 -0.37 9.34
CA ALA A 20 17.82 -1.71 8.75
C ALA A 20 16.44 -2.25 8.35
N MET A 21 15.42 -2.05 9.20
CA MET A 21 14.06 -2.52 8.93
C MET A 21 13.35 -1.69 7.85
N VAL A 22 13.64 -0.39 7.74
CA VAL A 22 13.19 0.43 6.61
C VAL A 22 13.79 -0.09 5.30
N PHE A 23 15.11 -0.36 5.29
CA PHE A 23 15.79 -0.92 4.11
C PHE A 23 15.21 -2.27 3.70
N LEU A 24 15.06 -3.20 4.65
CA LEU A 24 14.46 -4.52 4.42
C LEU A 24 12.99 -4.40 3.99
N GLY A 25 12.23 -3.53 4.61
CA GLY A 25 10.83 -3.27 4.25
C GLY A 25 10.67 -2.80 2.82
N VAL A 26 11.50 -1.84 2.39
CA VAL A 26 11.51 -1.38 0.99
C VAL A 26 11.86 -2.52 0.04
N MET A 27 12.89 -3.31 0.36
CA MET A 27 13.30 -4.44 -0.46
C MET A 27 12.19 -5.48 -0.61
N VAL A 28 11.57 -5.87 0.50
CA VAL A 28 10.40 -6.76 0.51
C VAL A 28 9.26 -6.17 -0.30
N GLY A 29 8.95 -4.89 -0.07
CA GLY A 29 7.91 -4.19 -0.81
C GLY A 29 8.16 -4.27 -2.32
N ILE A 30 9.35 -3.91 -2.80
CA ILE A 30 9.69 -3.97 -4.23
C ILE A 30 9.48 -5.38 -4.79
N ILE A 31 9.86 -6.42 -4.04
CA ILE A 31 9.68 -7.82 -4.45
C ILE A 31 8.20 -8.13 -4.64
N PHE A 32 7.36 -7.84 -3.64
CA PHE A 32 5.93 -8.12 -3.72
C PHE A 32 5.22 -7.27 -4.78
N GLY A 33 5.63 -6.03 -4.95
CA GLY A 33 5.08 -5.16 -5.99
C GLY A 33 5.49 -5.58 -7.41
N ALA A 34 6.71 -6.10 -7.58
CA ALA A 34 7.21 -6.50 -8.88
C ALA A 34 6.64 -7.83 -9.38
N LEU A 35 6.26 -8.74 -8.49
CA LEU A 35 5.76 -10.05 -8.85
C LEU A 35 4.28 -9.98 -9.25
N PRO A 36 3.91 -10.26 -10.52
CA PRO A 36 2.51 -10.30 -10.92
C PRO A 36 1.71 -11.31 -10.11
N GLY A 37 0.54 -10.89 -9.61
CA GLY A 37 -0.31 -11.72 -8.75
C GLY A 37 0.03 -11.62 -7.27
N LEU A 38 1.14 -11.00 -6.88
CA LEU A 38 1.38 -10.59 -5.50
C LEU A 38 1.22 -9.06 -5.40
N THR A 39 0.59 -8.61 -4.34
CA THR A 39 0.29 -7.19 -4.18
C THR A 39 1.01 -6.60 -2.96
N VAL A 40 1.07 -5.29 -2.89
CA VAL A 40 1.52 -4.56 -1.68
C VAL A 40 0.76 -5.04 -0.43
N VAL A 41 -0.55 -5.27 -0.61
CA VAL A 41 -1.46 -5.72 0.46
C VAL A 41 -1.04 -7.11 0.96
N ALA A 42 -0.69 -8.04 0.05
CA ALA A 42 -0.18 -9.36 0.42
C ALA A 42 1.16 -9.25 1.17
N GLY A 43 2.08 -8.39 0.69
CA GLY A 43 3.35 -8.14 1.37
C GLY A 43 3.17 -7.59 2.78
N LEU A 44 2.34 -6.57 2.94
CA LEU A 44 2.01 -6.01 4.25
C LEU A 44 1.37 -7.06 5.17
N SER A 45 0.37 -7.79 4.66
CA SER A 45 -0.34 -8.80 5.46
C SER A 45 0.59 -9.91 5.94
N MET A 46 1.55 -10.33 5.11
CA MET A 46 2.51 -11.38 5.45
C MET A 46 3.52 -10.92 6.51
N PHE A 47 3.99 -9.68 6.43
CA PHE A 47 4.99 -9.17 7.36
C PHE A 47 4.39 -8.51 8.60
N LEU A 48 3.10 -8.19 8.60
CA LEU A 48 2.40 -7.62 9.74
C LEU A 48 2.58 -8.46 11.02
N PRO A 49 2.37 -9.80 11.01
CA PRO A 49 2.65 -10.63 12.20
C PRO A 49 4.12 -10.65 12.61
N VAL A 50 5.03 -10.55 11.65
CA VAL A 50 6.48 -10.51 11.94
C VAL A 50 6.84 -9.27 12.73
N THR A 51 6.17 -8.15 12.48
CA THR A 51 6.42 -6.89 13.22
C THR A 51 5.91 -6.93 14.65
N TYR A 52 5.04 -7.85 15.03
CA TYR A 52 4.46 -7.94 16.38
C TYR A 52 5.51 -8.09 17.49
N VAL A 53 6.59 -8.82 17.19
CA VAL A 53 7.68 -9.04 18.17
C VAL A 53 8.72 -7.92 18.16
N MET A 54 8.55 -6.92 17.30
CA MET A 54 9.45 -5.78 17.19
C MET A 54 8.99 -4.61 18.07
N ALA A 55 9.91 -3.72 18.43
CA ALA A 55 9.53 -2.44 19.01
C ALA A 55 8.61 -1.67 18.03
N SER A 56 7.63 -0.93 18.55
CA SER A 56 6.59 -0.30 17.73
C SER A 56 7.15 0.64 16.66
N ASN A 57 8.16 1.45 16.99
CA ASN A 57 8.85 2.32 16.02
C ASN A 57 9.49 1.52 14.87
N VAL A 58 10.13 0.39 15.18
CA VAL A 58 10.83 -0.46 14.21
C VAL A 58 9.82 -1.20 13.31
N GLY A 59 8.80 -1.81 13.91
CA GLY A 59 7.78 -2.56 13.19
C GLY A 59 6.97 -1.68 12.24
N LEU A 60 6.55 -0.50 12.70
CA LEU A 60 5.78 0.45 11.89
C LEU A 60 6.64 1.07 10.78
N SER A 61 7.93 1.32 11.05
CA SER A 61 8.88 1.77 10.04
C SER A 61 9.02 0.73 8.91
N MET A 62 9.10 -0.55 9.25
CA MET A 62 9.17 -1.63 8.27
C MET A 62 7.89 -1.71 7.44
N LEU A 63 6.71 -1.66 8.06
CA LEU A 63 5.43 -1.76 7.36
C LEU A 63 5.23 -0.61 6.38
N THR A 64 5.50 0.63 6.80
CA THR A 64 5.38 1.80 5.91
C THR A 64 6.40 1.77 4.78
N ALA A 65 7.58 1.21 5.02
CA ALA A 65 8.60 0.98 4.00
C ALA A 65 8.17 -0.10 2.98
N ILE A 66 7.50 -1.18 3.42
CA ILE A 66 6.89 -2.19 2.52
C ILE A 66 5.85 -1.51 1.61
N TYR A 67 5.05 -0.59 2.15
CA TYR A 67 4.04 0.13 1.36
C TYR A 67 4.70 0.95 0.24
N ILE A 68 5.75 1.71 0.53
CA ILE A 68 6.49 2.51 -0.45
C ILE A 68 7.14 1.61 -1.51
N GLY A 69 7.89 0.62 -1.07
CA GLY A 69 8.59 -0.29 -1.99
C GLY A 69 7.63 -1.05 -2.90
N GLY A 70 6.52 -1.52 -2.33
CA GLY A 70 5.54 -2.32 -3.05
C GLY A 70 4.76 -1.52 -4.10
N THR A 71 4.40 -0.29 -3.77
CA THR A 71 3.74 0.60 -4.73
C THR A 71 4.64 0.88 -5.93
N SER A 72 5.92 1.20 -5.69
CA SER A 72 6.88 1.47 -6.75
C SER A 72 7.33 0.21 -7.50
N GLY A 73 7.41 -0.96 -6.82
CA GLY A 73 7.87 -2.21 -7.43
C GLY A 73 7.05 -2.65 -8.64
N GLY A 74 5.76 -2.31 -8.66
CA GLY A 74 4.84 -2.67 -9.73
C GLY A 74 5.24 -2.21 -11.13
N LEU A 75 6.01 -1.14 -11.24
CA LEU A 75 6.49 -0.64 -12.52
C LEU A 75 7.42 -1.61 -13.26
N ILE A 76 8.14 -2.48 -12.52
CA ILE A 76 9.13 -3.39 -13.11
C ILE A 76 8.43 -4.38 -14.05
N SER A 77 7.42 -5.07 -13.55
CA SER A 77 6.64 -6.01 -14.38
C SER A 77 5.74 -5.30 -15.39
N ALA A 78 5.20 -4.14 -15.05
CA ALA A 78 4.42 -3.33 -15.99
C ALA A 78 5.23 -3.00 -17.26
N ILE A 79 6.50 -2.63 -17.11
CA ILE A 79 7.38 -2.27 -18.22
C ILE A 79 7.95 -3.51 -18.92
N LEU A 80 8.45 -4.49 -18.16
CA LEU A 80 9.20 -5.62 -18.72
C LEU A 80 8.35 -6.80 -19.17
N LEU A 81 7.15 -6.95 -18.59
CA LEU A 81 6.25 -8.07 -18.89
C LEU A 81 4.98 -7.63 -19.60
N ASN A 82 4.69 -6.34 -19.64
CA ASN A 82 3.38 -5.80 -20.04
C ASN A 82 2.22 -6.35 -19.16
N ILE A 83 2.53 -6.65 -17.91
CA ILE A 83 1.59 -7.14 -16.90
C ILE A 83 1.78 -6.23 -15.69
N PRO A 84 0.74 -5.52 -15.23
CA PRO A 84 0.88 -4.67 -14.05
C PRO A 84 1.26 -5.54 -12.85
N GLY A 85 2.31 -5.17 -12.09
CA GLY A 85 2.70 -5.85 -10.87
C GLY A 85 1.69 -5.62 -9.76
N THR A 86 1.14 -4.42 -9.73
CA THR A 86 0.05 -4.02 -8.82
C THR A 86 -1.05 -3.33 -9.62
N PRO A 87 -2.30 -3.26 -9.11
CA PRO A 87 -3.36 -2.47 -9.74
C PRO A 87 -2.96 -1.01 -9.95
N ALA A 88 -2.07 -0.49 -9.11
CA ALA A 88 -1.58 0.87 -9.17
C ALA A 88 -0.53 1.10 -10.28
N SER A 89 -0.10 0.09 -11.02
CA SER A 89 0.81 0.19 -12.17
C SER A 89 0.15 -0.10 -13.52
N ILE A 90 -1.18 -0.16 -13.59
CA ILE A 90 -1.91 -0.45 -14.83
C ILE A 90 -1.59 0.57 -15.92
N ALA A 91 -1.69 1.87 -15.64
CA ALA A 91 -1.43 2.91 -16.64
C ALA A 91 0.04 2.94 -17.08
N THR A 92 0.97 2.48 -16.25
CA THR A 92 2.38 2.36 -16.60
C THR A 92 2.61 1.35 -17.73
N THR A 93 1.74 0.33 -17.88
CA THR A 93 1.83 -0.62 -19.00
C THR A 93 1.58 0.06 -20.35
N PHE A 94 0.75 1.11 -20.39
CA PHE A 94 0.33 1.76 -21.64
C PHE A 94 1.50 2.38 -22.41
N GLU A 95 2.51 2.88 -21.69
CA GLU A 95 3.71 3.46 -22.30
C GLU A 95 4.96 2.62 -22.04
N GLY A 96 5.06 2.00 -20.87
CA GLY A 96 6.24 1.26 -20.45
C GLY A 96 6.52 0.06 -21.34
N ALA A 97 5.54 -0.75 -21.64
CA ALA A 97 5.69 -1.91 -22.51
C ALA A 97 5.99 -1.53 -23.97
N PRO A 98 5.33 -0.54 -24.60
CA PRO A 98 5.73 -0.02 -25.92
C PRO A 98 7.17 0.52 -25.93
N MET A 99 7.62 1.25 -24.91
CA MET A 99 9.02 1.69 -24.80
C MET A 99 9.97 0.50 -24.72
N ALA A 100 9.64 -0.51 -23.91
CA ALA A 100 10.46 -1.71 -23.77
C ALA A 100 10.59 -2.48 -25.08
N LYS A 101 9.50 -2.61 -25.86
CA LYS A 101 9.49 -3.22 -27.20
C LYS A 101 10.38 -2.47 -28.20
N LYS A 102 10.50 -1.16 -28.03
CA LYS A 102 11.42 -0.29 -28.84
C LYS A 102 12.89 -0.36 -28.38
N GLY A 103 13.21 -1.22 -27.39
CA GLY A 103 14.57 -1.30 -26.83
C GLY A 103 14.90 -0.22 -25.79
N LEU A 104 13.92 0.58 -25.37
CA LEU A 104 14.05 1.67 -24.42
C LEU A 104 13.64 1.30 -22.99
N ALA A 105 13.64 0.00 -22.66
CA ALA A 105 13.21 -0.49 -21.35
C ALA A 105 13.99 0.15 -20.18
N GLY A 106 15.33 0.30 -20.33
CA GLY A 106 16.15 0.96 -19.30
C GLY A 106 15.75 2.41 -19.07
N LYS A 107 15.36 3.13 -20.13
CA LYS A 107 14.87 4.51 -20.05
C LYS A 107 13.51 4.57 -19.36
N ALA A 108 12.60 3.66 -19.71
CA ALA A 108 11.28 3.58 -19.09
C ALA A 108 11.38 3.30 -17.59
N LEU A 109 12.23 2.32 -17.20
CA LEU A 109 12.50 1.99 -15.80
C LEU A 109 13.08 3.17 -15.04
N GLY A 110 14.11 3.81 -15.59
CA GLY A 110 14.77 4.96 -14.94
C GLY A 110 13.83 6.15 -14.72
N LEU A 111 13.06 6.51 -15.73
CA LEU A 111 12.05 7.58 -15.63
C LEU A 111 10.94 7.23 -14.64
N GLY A 112 10.47 5.97 -14.63
CA GLY A 112 9.48 5.48 -13.70
C GLY A 112 9.97 5.58 -12.25
N VAL A 113 11.19 5.12 -11.95
CA VAL A 113 11.79 5.24 -10.61
C VAL A 113 11.94 6.70 -10.19
N PHE A 114 12.36 7.58 -11.11
CA PHE A 114 12.47 9.01 -10.82
C PHE A 114 11.09 9.63 -10.52
N ALA A 115 10.09 9.31 -11.32
CA ALA A 115 8.73 9.80 -11.10
C ALA A 115 8.15 9.28 -9.78
N SER A 116 8.41 7.99 -9.43
CA SER A 116 8.04 7.39 -8.15
C SER A 116 8.72 8.10 -6.98
N LEU A 117 10.03 8.40 -7.09
CA LEU A 117 10.77 9.16 -6.08
C LEU A 117 10.12 10.51 -5.80
N ILE A 118 9.91 11.31 -6.85
CA ILE A 118 9.34 12.66 -6.69
C ILE A 118 7.89 12.59 -6.22
N GLY A 119 7.09 11.67 -6.78
CA GLY A 119 5.71 11.46 -6.35
C GLY A 119 5.61 11.12 -4.86
N THR A 120 6.41 10.16 -4.39
CA THR A 120 6.42 9.78 -2.96
C THR A 120 6.90 10.94 -2.10
N LEU A 121 7.97 11.67 -2.50
CA LEU A 121 8.44 12.84 -1.77
C LEU A 121 7.35 13.90 -1.62
N VAL A 122 6.66 14.24 -2.70
CA VAL A 122 5.53 15.19 -2.65
C VAL A 122 4.45 14.69 -1.71
N GLY A 123 4.07 13.41 -1.84
CA GLY A 123 3.06 12.79 -0.98
C GLY A 123 3.43 12.82 0.50
N VAL A 124 4.65 12.39 0.84
CA VAL A 124 5.14 12.33 2.24
C VAL A 124 5.31 13.73 2.83
N ILE A 125 5.84 14.69 2.07
CA ILE A 125 5.99 16.08 2.54
C ILE A 125 4.62 16.68 2.84
N VAL A 126 3.66 16.57 1.92
CA VAL A 126 2.32 17.12 2.13
C VAL A 126 1.60 16.40 3.27
N MET A 127 1.72 15.08 3.37
CA MET A 127 1.21 14.31 4.51
C MET A 127 1.79 14.82 5.84
N THR A 128 3.10 15.01 5.92
CA THR A 128 3.80 15.46 7.12
C THR A 128 3.34 16.85 7.58
N LEU A 129 3.06 17.74 6.63
CA LEU A 129 2.61 19.10 6.93
C LEU A 129 1.11 19.18 7.20
N LEU A 130 0.31 18.42 6.46
CA LEU A 130 -1.15 18.53 6.50
C LEU A 130 -1.78 17.68 7.61
N SER A 131 -1.24 16.48 7.90
CA SER A 131 -1.87 15.58 8.88
C SER A 131 -1.95 16.16 10.30
N PRO A 132 -0.90 16.79 10.86
CA PRO A 132 -1.01 17.41 12.18
C PRO A 132 -2.04 18.55 12.23
N THR A 133 -2.12 19.34 11.15
CA THR A 133 -3.07 20.45 11.03
C THR A 133 -4.50 19.94 10.99
N LEU A 134 -4.75 18.89 10.22
CA LEU A 134 -6.07 18.24 10.15
C LEU A 134 -6.43 17.57 11.48
N ALA A 135 -5.48 16.93 12.16
CA ALA A 135 -5.72 16.34 13.48
C ALA A 135 -6.18 17.39 14.50
N ILE A 136 -5.57 18.59 14.52
CA ILE A 136 -6.01 19.70 15.37
C ILE A 136 -7.44 20.13 15.03
N LEU A 137 -7.81 20.14 13.75
CA LEU A 137 -9.17 20.47 13.31
C LEU A 137 -10.15 19.41 13.76
N THR A 138 -9.82 18.13 13.63
CA THR A 138 -10.69 17.01 14.00
C THR A 138 -10.89 16.89 15.52
N LEU A 139 -9.99 17.43 16.34
CA LEU A 139 -10.19 17.53 17.79
C LEU A 139 -11.35 18.46 18.19
N LYS A 140 -11.76 19.35 17.28
CA LYS A 140 -12.93 20.22 17.49
C LYS A 140 -14.25 19.55 17.16
N PHE A 141 -14.21 18.32 16.64
CA PHE A 141 -15.41 17.56 16.29
C PHE A 141 -16.14 17.11 17.55
N GLY A 142 -17.43 17.39 17.58
CA GLY A 142 -18.34 16.85 18.57
C GLY A 142 -18.98 15.52 18.08
N PRO A 143 -19.92 14.96 18.86
CA PRO A 143 -20.58 13.71 18.50
C PRO A 143 -21.27 13.74 17.13
N TRP A 144 -21.77 14.88 16.71
CA TRP A 144 -22.46 15.06 15.42
C TRP A 144 -21.52 14.97 14.23
N GLU A 145 -20.34 15.58 14.35
CA GLU A 145 -19.31 15.53 13.32
C GLU A 145 -18.75 14.10 13.21
N TYR A 146 -18.50 13.41 14.33
CA TYR A 146 -18.07 12.01 14.32
C TYR A 146 -19.12 11.10 13.69
N PHE A 147 -20.40 11.29 14.01
CA PHE A 147 -21.48 10.56 13.34
C PHE A 147 -21.46 10.81 11.83
N SER A 148 -21.37 12.08 11.42
CA SER A 148 -21.34 12.45 10.01
C SER A 148 -20.15 11.87 9.25
N VAL A 149 -18.95 11.89 9.85
CA VAL A 149 -17.72 11.31 9.27
C VAL A 149 -17.85 9.78 9.18
N THR A 150 -18.40 9.13 10.22
CA THR A 150 -18.62 7.67 10.20
C THR A 150 -19.65 7.29 9.14
N PHE A 151 -20.75 8.04 9.06
CA PHE A 151 -21.77 7.82 8.04
C PHE A 151 -21.23 8.06 6.63
N PHE A 152 -20.44 9.11 6.43
CA PHE A 152 -19.74 9.36 5.17
C PHE A 152 -18.78 8.21 4.82
N ALA A 153 -17.99 7.72 5.78
CA ALA A 153 -17.11 6.58 5.56
C ALA A 153 -17.89 5.32 5.13
N LEU A 154 -19.06 5.07 5.72
CA LEU A 154 -19.95 3.97 5.30
C LEU A 154 -20.50 4.18 3.89
N THR A 155 -20.82 5.41 3.50
CA THR A 155 -21.29 5.70 2.12
C THR A 155 -20.20 5.51 1.08
N LEU A 156 -18.93 5.74 1.46
CA LEU A 156 -17.79 5.48 0.58
C LEU A 156 -17.63 4.00 0.24
N ILE A 157 -18.15 3.08 1.05
CA ILE A 157 -18.22 1.66 0.69
C ILE A 157 -18.91 1.48 -0.66
N SER A 158 -19.95 2.26 -0.95
CA SER A 158 -20.63 2.21 -2.24
C SER A 158 -19.72 2.64 -3.42
N ALA A 159 -18.81 3.57 -3.19
CA ALA A 159 -17.84 4.01 -4.20
C ALA A 159 -16.73 2.97 -4.42
N LEU A 160 -16.42 2.13 -3.41
CA LEU A 160 -15.44 1.06 -3.46
C LEU A 160 -15.94 -0.20 -4.17
N THR A 161 -17.23 -0.37 -4.33
CA THR A 161 -17.84 -1.64 -4.75
C THR A 161 -17.78 -1.93 -6.25
N GLY A 162 -17.11 -1.12 -7.03
CA GLY A 162 -16.93 -1.35 -8.47
C GLY A 162 -18.26 -1.46 -9.20
N LYS A 163 -18.54 -2.62 -9.82
CA LYS A 163 -19.70 -2.81 -10.69
C LYS A 163 -21.03 -3.06 -9.95
N SER A 164 -21.02 -3.36 -8.65
CA SER A 164 -22.25 -3.75 -7.92
C SER A 164 -22.27 -3.21 -6.48
N ILE A 165 -23.02 -2.15 -6.28
CA ILE A 165 -23.27 -1.55 -4.97
C ILE A 165 -23.81 -2.58 -3.97
N VAL A 166 -24.73 -3.47 -4.43
CA VAL A 166 -25.34 -4.50 -3.58
C VAL A 166 -24.28 -5.46 -3.02
N LYS A 167 -23.36 -5.93 -3.85
CA LYS A 167 -22.26 -6.81 -3.39
C LYS A 167 -21.39 -6.11 -2.34
N GLY A 168 -21.09 -4.83 -2.51
CA GLY A 168 -20.30 -4.09 -1.56
C GLY A 168 -21.01 -3.84 -0.24
N LEU A 169 -22.30 -3.50 -0.27
CA LEU A 169 -23.08 -3.35 0.95
C LEU A 169 -23.21 -4.68 1.69
N LEU A 170 -23.43 -5.79 0.98
CA LEU A 170 -23.44 -7.12 1.58
C LEU A 170 -22.09 -7.46 2.23
N SER A 171 -20.97 -7.15 1.56
CA SER A 171 -19.62 -7.33 2.12
C SER A 171 -19.42 -6.54 3.41
N ALA A 172 -19.88 -5.29 3.44
CA ALA A 172 -19.81 -4.45 4.63
C ALA A 172 -20.66 -4.99 5.77
N LEU A 173 -21.89 -5.45 5.49
CA LEU A 173 -22.76 -6.09 6.48
C LEU A 173 -22.13 -7.37 7.04
N PHE A 174 -21.53 -8.20 6.20
CA PHE A 174 -20.76 -9.37 6.63
C PHE A 174 -19.61 -8.98 7.55
N GLY A 175 -18.83 -7.97 7.18
CA GLY A 175 -17.74 -7.46 8.03
C GLY A 175 -18.23 -6.99 9.39
N MET A 176 -19.31 -6.21 9.43
CA MET A 176 -19.93 -5.75 10.67
C MET A 176 -20.45 -6.92 11.51
N MET A 177 -21.05 -7.92 10.89
CA MET A 177 -21.52 -9.12 11.58
C MET A 177 -20.35 -9.84 12.29
N PHE A 178 -19.24 -10.09 11.59
CA PHE A 178 -18.06 -10.71 12.21
C PHE A 178 -17.45 -9.84 13.32
N ALA A 179 -17.46 -8.52 13.16
CA ALA A 179 -16.95 -7.59 14.17
C ALA A 179 -17.79 -7.58 15.46
N THR A 180 -19.05 -8.05 15.42
CA THR A 180 -19.91 -8.15 16.62
C THR A 180 -19.75 -9.46 17.38
N ILE A 181 -19.02 -10.45 16.85
CA ILE A 181 -18.78 -11.72 17.53
C ILE A 181 -17.81 -11.49 18.70
N GLY A 182 -18.19 -11.92 19.90
CA GLY A 182 -17.38 -11.83 21.11
C GLY A 182 -18.05 -11.09 22.25
N LEU A 183 -17.26 -10.45 23.11
CA LEU A 183 -17.75 -9.60 24.18
C LEU A 183 -18.07 -8.19 23.66
N SER A 184 -19.22 -7.70 24.03
CA SER A 184 -19.57 -6.29 23.79
C SER A 184 -18.66 -5.37 24.61
N PRO A 185 -18.04 -4.35 24.01
CA PRO A 185 -17.20 -3.40 24.74
C PRO A 185 -17.97 -2.46 25.68
N ILE A 186 -19.32 -2.42 25.57
CA ILE A 186 -20.16 -1.51 26.35
C ILE A 186 -20.61 -2.19 27.65
N ASP A 187 -21.15 -3.41 27.56
CA ASP A 187 -21.82 -4.11 28.65
C ASP A 187 -21.22 -5.50 28.93
N SER A 188 -20.16 -5.89 28.24
CA SER A 188 -19.50 -7.20 28.33
C SER A 188 -20.42 -8.39 28.03
N ALA A 189 -21.59 -8.15 27.42
CA ALA A 189 -22.48 -9.21 27.00
C ALA A 189 -21.86 -10.08 25.90
N LYS A 190 -22.06 -11.39 25.99
CA LYS A 190 -21.59 -12.35 24.98
C LYS A 190 -22.48 -12.27 23.74
N ARG A 191 -21.90 -11.95 22.57
CA ARG A 191 -22.61 -11.88 21.30
C ARG A 191 -22.12 -12.96 20.35
N TYR A 192 -23.02 -13.76 19.83
CA TYR A 192 -22.78 -14.80 18.82
C TYR A 192 -21.63 -15.76 19.15
N THR A 193 -21.42 -16.06 20.43
CA THR A 193 -20.35 -16.97 20.89
C THR A 193 -20.72 -18.44 20.82
N PHE A 194 -22.03 -18.77 20.69
CA PHE A 194 -22.56 -20.13 20.59
C PHE A 194 -22.01 -21.09 21.67
N GLY A 195 -21.70 -20.56 22.87
CA GLY A 195 -21.09 -21.31 23.96
C GLY A 195 -19.59 -21.59 23.83
N SER A 196 -18.96 -21.17 22.75
CA SER A 196 -17.51 -21.34 22.55
C SER A 196 -16.71 -20.30 23.33
N LEU A 197 -15.76 -20.77 24.13
CA LEU A 197 -14.85 -19.91 24.88
C LEU A 197 -13.93 -19.13 23.90
N GLN A 198 -13.56 -19.75 22.80
CA GLN A 198 -12.68 -19.13 21.78
C GLN A 198 -13.36 -17.97 21.05
N LEU A 199 -14.67 -18.10 20.77
CA LEU A 199 -15.45 -17.03 20.16
C LEU A 199 -15.77 -15.88 21.14
N THR A 200 -15.59 -16.07 22.45
CA THR A 200 -15.77 -15.00 23.45
C THR A 200 -14.76 -13.85 23.23
N SER A 201 -13.56 -14.16 22.79
CA SER A 201 -12.55 -13.15 22.42
C SER A 201 -12.75 -12.54 21.01
N GLY A 202 -13.72 -13.05 20.25
CA GLY A 202 -13.93 -12.67 18.86
C GLY A 202 -12.80 -13.10 17.93
N PHE A 203 -12.83 -12.58 16.70
CA PHE A 203 -11.75 -12.74 15.74
C PHE A 203 -10.75 -11.57 15.85
N HIS A 204 -9.48 -11.87 15.93
CA HIS A 204 -8.45 -10.84 15.85
C HIS A 204 -8.52 -10.16 14.47
N LEU A 205 -8.60 -8.84 14.44
CA LEU A 205 -8.62 -8.05 13.19
C LEU A 205 -7.51 -8.47 12.24
N LEU A 206 -6.31 -8.73 12.77
CA LEU A 206 -5.16 -9.13 11.98
C LEU A 206 -5.37 -10.49 11.29
N VAL A 207 -5.95 -11.46 11.98
CA VAL A 207 -6.28 -12.78 11.41
C VAL A 207 -7.28 -12.63 10.25
N VAL A 208 -8.27 -11.75 10.43
CA VAL A 208 -9.25 -11.42 9.39
C VAL A 208 -8.58 -10.79 8.18
N LEU A 209 -7.74 -9.78 8.39
CA LEU A 209 -7.06 -9.07 7.30
C LEU A 209 -6.08 -9.97 6.55
N VAL A 210 -5.23 -10.72 7.27
CA VAL A 210 -4.28 -11.65 6.64
C VAL A 210 -5.03 -12.76 5.89
N GLY A 211 -6.12 -13.27 6.44
CA GLY A 211 -6.99 -14.24 5.75
C GLY A 211 -7.57 -13.67 4.46
N LEU A 212 -8.31 -12.56 4.57
CA LEU A 212 -8.99 -11.94 3.43
C LEU A 212 -8.06 -11.51 2.30
N TYR A 213 -6.83 -11.08 2.62
CA TYR A 213 -5.91 -10.52 1.61
C TYR A 213 -4.78 -11.49 1.25
N ALA A 214 -3.98 -11.97 2.23
CA ALA A 214 -2.83 -12.81 1.90
C ALA A 214 -3.24 -14.24 1.52
N ILE A 215 -4.08 -14.91 2.30
CA ILE A 215 -4.46 -16.30 2.02
C ILE A 215 -5.40 -16.38 0.80
N SER A 216 -6.30 -15.43 0.63
CA SER A 216 -7.14 -15.39 -0.58
C SER A 216 -6.30 -15.20 -1.84
N GLU A 217 -5.27 -14.35 -1.79
CA GLU A 217 -4.34 -14.13 -2.91
C GLU A 217 -3.52 -15.39 -3.21
N VAL A 218 -3.07 -16.11 -2.17
CA VAL A 218 -2.42 -17.41 -2.30
C VAL A 218 -3.32 -18.41 -3.04
N PHE A 219 -4.59 -18.51 -2.66
CA PHE A 219 -5.54 -19.40 -3.33
C PHE A 219 -5.79 -18.99 -4.78
N SER A 220 -5.91 -17.69 -5.04
CA SER A 220 -6.08 -17.14 -6.39
C SER A 220 -4.87 -17.47 -7.25
N THR A 221 -3.67 -17.20 -6.76
CA THR A 221 -2.40 -17.43 -7.46
C THR A 221 -2.14 -18.93 -7.70
N ALA A 222 -2.44 -19.79 -6.71
CA ALA A 222 -2.30 -21.25 -6.85
C ALA A 222 -3.28 -21.83 -7.88
N SER A 223 -4.46 -21.20 -8.05
CA SER A 223 -5.47 -21.63 -9.02
C SER A 223 -5.21 -21.10 -10.44
N ALA A 224 -4.35 -20.10 -10.60
CA ALA A 224 -4.05 -19.49 -11.89
C ALA A 224 -3.15 -20.40 -12.75
N LYS A 225 -3.48 -20.52 -14.04
CA LYS A 225 -2.60 -21.20 -15.00
C LYS A 225 -1.31 -20.39 -15.16
N GLN A 226 -0.20 -20.95 -14.76
CA GLN A 226 1.10 -20.33 -14.94
C GLN A 226 1.45 -20.29 -16.43
N GLN A 227 1.62 -19.11 -16.97
CA GLN A 227 2.19 -18.94 -18.31
C GLN A 227 3.69 -18.66 -18.19
N PRO A 228 4.52 -19.20 -19.10
CA PRO A 228 5.95 -18.90 -19.09
C PRO A 228 6.16 -17.40 -19.30
N VAL A 229 6.75 -16.74 -18.31
CA VAL A 229 6.98 -15.31 -18.31
C VAL A 229 8.18 -14.98 -19.19
N LYS A 230 7.94 -14.35 -20.34
CA LYS A 230 9.01 -13.87 -21.22
C LYS A 230 9.39 -12.44 -20.81
N VAL A 231 10.44 -12.32 -20.04
CA VAL A 231 11.00 -11.01 -19.64
C VAL A 231 11.67 -10.37 -20.85
N LEU A 232 11.26 -9.13 -21.19
CA LEU A 232 11.94 -8.36 -22.24
C LEU A 232 13.35 -8.00 -21.80
N SER A 233 14.32 -8.14 -22.71
CA SER A 233 15.71 -7.77 -22.44
C SER A 233 15.81 -6.25 -22.22
N TYR A 234 16.59 -5.84 -21.24
CA TYR A 234 16.86 -4.43 -21.00
C TYR A 234 18.35 -4.18 -20.81
N LYS A 235 18.77 -2.99 -21.22
CA LYS A 235 20.08 -2.44 -20.92
C LYS A 235 19.86 -1.10 -20.24
N MET A 236 20.34 -0.96 -19.01
CA MET A 236 20.28 0.28 -18.26
C MET A 236 21.69 0.77 -18.02
N LYS A 237 21.99 2.01 -18.46
CA LYS A 237 23.25 2.72 -18.21
C LYS A 237 22.96 3.89 -17.27
N GLY A 238 23.70 3.96 -16.15
CA GLY A 238 23.47 4.98 -15.13
C GLY A 238 22.03 4.93 -14.59
N LEU A 239 21.36 6.06 -14.50
CA LEU A 239 19.96 6.19 -14.06
C LEU A 239 18.94 5.76 -15.12
N GLY A 240 19.37 5.38 -16.33
CA GLY A 240 18.51 4.99 -17.45
C GLY A 240 18.00 6.15 -18.29
N PHE A 241 18.04 7.38 -17.80
CA PHE A 241 17.57 8.59 -18.47
C PHE A 241 18.57 9.75 -18.29
N THR A 242 18.35 10.82 -19.03
CA THR A 242 19.12 12.08 -18.95
C THR A 242 18.23 13.22 -18.45
N LEU A 243 18.82 14.28 -17.90
CA LEU A 243 18.06 15.48 -17.51
C LEU A 243 17.31 16.11 -18.67
N HIS A 244 17.79 15.90 -19.92
CA HIS A 244 17.10 16.35 -21.12
C HIS A 244 15.74 15.65 -21.31
N ASP A 245 15.63 14.39 -20.89
CA ASP A 245 14.39 13.62 -20.98
C ASP A 245 13.29 14.15 -20.04
N LEU A 246 13.69 14.89 -19.01
CA LEU A 246 12.78 15.55 -18.07
C LEU A 246 12.39 16.96 -18.54
N LYS A 247 13.10 17.51 -19.54
CA LYS A 247 12.85 18.86 -20.05
C LYS A 247 11.42 18.92 -20.62
N GLY A 248 10.61 19.81 -20.06
CA GLY A 248 9.20 19.95 -20.43
C GLY A 248 8.23 19.07 -19.63
N ASN A 249 8.72 18.09 -18.85
CA ASN A 249 7.88 17.16 -18.08
C ASN A 249 7.68 17.54 -16.60
N TRP A 250 8.37 18.58 -16.09
CA TRP A 250 8.23 19.00 -14.68
C TRP A 250 6.80 19.40 -14.31
N GLY A 251 6.11 20.14 -15.20
CA GLY A 251 4.72 20.51 -14.98
C GLY A 251 3.78 19.29 -14.96
N ASN A 252 4.05 18.30 -15.81
CA ASN A 252 3.33 17.03 -15.82
C ASN A 252 3.57 16.23 -14.53
N LEU A 253 4.84 16.13 -14.11
CA LEU A 253 5.24 15.43 -12.88
C LEU A 253 4.56 16.01 -11.64
N LEU A 254 4.62 17.33 -11.43
CA LEU A 254 4.02 18.00 -10.28
C LEU A 254 2.49 17.92 -10.32
N ARG A 255 1.86 18.19 -11.46
CA ARG A 255 0.42 18.09 -11.64
C ARG A 255 -0.05 16.66 -11.34
N SER A 256 0.62 15.66 -11.87
CA SER A 256 0.24 14.26 -11.67
C SER A 256 0.45 13.81 -10.21
N SER A 257 1.51 14.29 -9.54
CA SER A 257 1.70 14.09 -8.10
C SER A 257 0.55 14.70 -7.28
N LEU A 258 0.11 15.92 -7.62
CA LEU A 258 -1.02 16.56 -6.94
C LEU A 258 -2.35 15.83 -7.20
N VAL A 259 -2.56 15.33 -8.42
CA VAL A 259 -3.71 14.47 -8.75
C VAL A 259 -3.68 13.20 -7.89
N GLY A 260 -2.51 12.55 -7.81
CA GLY A 260 -2.32 11.34 -7.00
C GLY A 260 -2.58 11.58 -5.51
N LEU A 261 -2.02 12.66 -4.98
CA LEU A 261 -2.24 13.08 -3.60
C LEU A 261 -3.73 13.33 -3.32
N GLY A 262 -4.40 14.12 -4.16
CA GLY A 262 -5.81 14.47 -3.99
C GLY A 262 -6.73 13.24 -4.05
N ILE A 263 -6.47 12.31 -4.97
CA ILE A 263 -7.23 11.06 -5.07
C ILE A 263 -6.90 10.13 -3.90
N GLY A 264 -5.64 10.09 -3.45
CA GLY A 264 -5.22 9.31 -2.30
C GLY A 264 -5.93 9.70 -1.00
N ILE A 265 -6.21 11.01 -0.80
CA ILE A 265 -6.97 11.51 0.36
C ILE A 265 -8.41 10.97 0.36
N LEU A 266 -8.97 10.65 -0.80
CA LEU A 266 -10.32 10.11 -0.90
C LEU A 266 -10.32 8.64 -0.48
N PRO A 267 -11.00 8.28 0.62
CA PRO A 267 -10.98 6.93 1.13
C PRO A 267 -11.41 5.90 0.08
N GLY A 268 -10.66 4.82 0.00
CA GLY A 268 -10.98 3.66 -0.80
C GLY A 268 -10.66 3.74 -2.30
N ILE A 269 -10.23 4.87 -2.82
CA ILE A 269 -9.94 5.04 -4.25
C ILE A 269 -8.49 4.63 -4.56
N GLY A 270 -7.54 5.10 -3.77
CA GLY A 270 -6.14 4.69 -3.79
C GLY A 270 -5.37 4.88 -5.10
N GLY A 271 -4.16 4.34 -5.12
CA GLY A 271 -3.21 4.47 -6.23
C GLY A 271 -3.66 3.84 -7.55
N SER A 272 -4.53 2.82 -7.51
CA SER A 272 -5.02 2.13 -8.71
C SER A 272 -5.87 3.04 -9.62
N THR A 273 -6.66 3.91 -9.03
CA THR A 273 -7.47 4.87 -9.77
C THR A 273 -6.67 6.13 -10.10
N SER A 274 -5.82 6.57 -9.17
CA SER A 274 -5.03 7.79 -9.34
C SER A 274 -4.11 7.73 -10.56
N ASN A 275 -3.47 6.58 -10.81
CA ASN A 275 -2.56 6.43 -11.95
C ASN A 275 -3.29 6.57 -13.30
N ILE A 276 -4.50 6.00 -13.41
CA ILE A 276 -5.31 6.06 -14.65
C ILE A 276 -5.82 7.49 -14.87
N ILE A 277 -6.29 8.15 -13.81
CA ILE A 277 -6.78 9.54 -13.89
C ILE A 277 -5.62 10.48 -14.27
N ALA A 278 -4.47 10.36 -13.63
CA ALA A 278 -3.31 11.20 -13.94
C ALA A 278 -2.82 10.99 -15.37
N TYR A 279 -2.79 9.73 -15.84
CA TYR A 279 -2.48 9.43 -17.23
C TYR A 279 -3.47 10.11 -18.20
N SER A 280 -4.77 10.03 -17.91
CA SER A 280 -5.80 10.67 -18.70
C SER A 280 -5.69 12.20 -18.70
N VAL A 281 -5.42 12.80 -17.53
CA VAL A 281 -5.18 14.24 -17.39
C VAL A 281 -3.93 14.66 -18.18
N ALA A 282 -2.85 13.88 -18.09
CA ALA A 282 -1.63 14.15 -18.84
C ALA A 282 -1.88 14.10 -20.36
N LYS A 283 -2.58 13.08 -20.84
CA LYS A 283 -2.98 12.94 -22.24
C LYS A 283 -3.81 14.13 -22.73
N ASN A 284 -4.86 14.48 -22.00
CA ASN A 284 -5.76 15.56 -22.38
C ASN A 284 -5.11 16.96 -22.32
N SER A 285 -4.07 17.13 -21.51
CA SER A 285 -3.34 18.39 -21.38
C SER A 285 -2.09 18.45 -22.26
N SER A 286 -1.80 17.37 -22.99
CA SER A 286 -0.63 17.30 -23.87
C SER A 286 -0.88 18.05 -25.18
N LYS A 287 0.19 18.62 -25.74
CA LYS A 287 0.17 19.15 -27.11
C LYS A 287 0.10 18.04 -28.19
N HIS A 288 0.36 16.79 -27.79
CA HIS A 288 0.46 15.63 -28.67
C HIS A 288 -0.29 14.43 -28.05
N PRO A 289 -1.61 14.53 -27.81
CA PRO A 289 -2.39 13.44 -27.19
C PRO A 289 -2.40 12.15 -28.03
N GLU A 290 -2.20 12.25 -29.33
CA GLU A 290 -2.12 11.13 -30.27
C GLU A 290 -0.88 10.24 -30.05
N LYS A 291 0.15 10.74 -29.37
CA LYS A 291 1.37 9.97 -29.07
C LYS A 291 1.21 9.09 -27.83
N PHE A 292 0.18 9.33 -26.99
CA PHE A 292 -0.08 8.47 -25.83
C PHE A 292 -0.50 7.07 -26.27
N GLY A 293 0.04 6.05 -25.62
CA GLY A 293 -0.09 4.64 -25.99
C GLY A 293 1.00 4.15 -26.95
N THR A 294 1.89 5.04 -27.41
CA THR A 294 2.97 4.66 -28.33
C THR A 294 4.32 4.44 -27.65
N GLY A 295 4.45 4.66 -26.38
CA GLY A 295 5.70 4.58 -25.62
C GLY A 295 6.41 5.93 -25.54
N ILE A 296 5.82 6.87 -24.83
CA ILE A 296 6.38 8.19 -24.52
C ILE A 296 6.65 8.34 -23.02
N PRO A 297 7.63 9.16 -22.64
CA PRO A 297 7.97 9.41 -21.23
C PRO A 297 6.82 9.99 -20.40
N ASP A 298 6.02 10.86 -21.01
CA ASP A 298 4.97 11.65 -20.36
C ASP A 298 3.96 10.77 -19.59
N GLY A 299 3.53 9.66 -20.20
CA GLY A 299 2.56 8.77 -19.59
C GLY A 299 3.15 7.95 -18.42
N ILE A 300 4.44 7.55 -18.50
CA ILE A 300 5.13 6.88 -17.39
C ILE A 300 5.29 7.85 -16.22
N ILE A 301 5.74 9.07 -16.50
CA ILE A 301 5.93 10.12 -15.50
C ILE A 301 4.59 10.40 -14.79
N ALA A 302 3.51 10.54 -15.54
CA ALA A 302 2.19 10.82 -14.98
C ALA A 302 1.67 9.69 -14.10
N SER A 303 1.74 8.45 -14.59
CA SER A 303 1.22 7.29 -13.85
C SER A 303 2.02 7.02 -12.58
N GLU A 304 3.36 7.04 -12.65
CA GLU A 304 4.21 6.69 -11.51
C GLU A 304 4.28 7.80 -10.47
N SER A 305 4.33 9.07 -10.87
CA SER A 305 4.30 10.16 -9.88
C SER A 305 2.97 10.24 -9.13
N SER A 306 1.85 10.01 -9.82
CA SER A 306 0.53 10.00 -9.20
C SER A 306 0.34 8.82 -8.25
N ASN A 307 0.65 7.61 -8.72
CA ASN A 307 0.58 6.39 -7.94
C ASN A 307 1.36 6.52 -6.62
N ASN A 308 2.57 7.01 -6.70
CA ASN A 308 3.45 7.14 -5.55
C ASN A 308 3.06 8.31 -4.63
N ALA A 309 2.57 9.43 -5.17
CA ALA A 309 2.04 10.52 -4.35
C ALA A 309 0.78 10.13 -3.58
N SER A 310 -0.01 9.19 -4.10
CA SER A 310 -1.21 8.69 -3.41
C SER A 310 -0.88 7.95 -2.11
N ILE A 311 0.35 7.48 -1.91
CA ILE A 311 0.82 6.88 -0.64
C ILE A 311 0.62 7.87 0.51
N GLY A 312 1.18 9.07 0.37
CA GLY A 312 1.00 10.14 1.36
C GLY A 312 -0.46 10.57 1.48
N GLY A 313 -1.16 10.67 0.33
CA GLY A 313 -2.58 10.97 0.31
C GLY A 313 -3.42 10.02 1.15
N ALA A 314 -3.22 8.71 0.98
CA ALA A 314 -3.97 7.66 1.69
C ALA A 314 -3.64 7.57 3.19
N MET A 315 -2.44 7.97 3.57
CA MET A 315 -2.03 8.04 4.98
C MET A 315 -2.68 9.19 5.74
N ILE A 316 -3.05 10.29 5.07
CA ILE A 316 -3.68 11.45 5.72
C ILE A 316 -4.99 11.07 6.43
N PRO A 317 -6.03 10.56 5.76
CA PRO A 317 -7.27 10.16 6.42
C PRO A 317 -7.08 9.00 7.39
N LEU A 318 -6.14 8.08 7.12
CA LEU A 318 -5.80 7.01 8.05
C LEU A 318 -5.32 7.56 9.39
N LEU A 319 -4.35 8.46 9.40
CA LEU A 319 -3.77 9.00 10.63
C LEU A 319 -4.70 9.98 11.37
N THR A 320 -5.48 10.76 10.63
CA THR A 320 -6.30 11.84 11.23
C THR A 320 -7.71 11.41 11.60
N LEU A 321 -8.30 10.48 10.87
CA LEU A 321 -9.69 10.03 11.05
C LEU A 321 -9.81 8.52 11.33
N GLY A 322 -8.73 7.76 11.18
CA GLY A 322 -8.78 6.30 11.27
C GLY A 322 -9.45 5.64 10.06
N ILE A 323 -9.55 6.33 8.94
CA ILE A 323 -10.21 5.85 7.72
C ILE A 323 -9.15 5.53 6.67
N PRO A 324 -8.99 4.25 6.26
CA PRO A 324 -7.97 3.88 5.27
C PRO A 324 -8.30 4.44 3.89
N GLY A 325 -7.29 4.97 3.20
CA GLY A 325 -7.42 5.49 1.83
C GLY A 325 -7.43 4.40 0.75
N ASP A 326 -6.84 3.24 1.04
CA ASP A 326 -6.75 2.09 0.13
C ASP A 326 -6.59 0.76 0.88
N GLY A 327 -6.45 -0.35 0.14
CA GLY A 327 -6.26 -1.67 0.75
C GLY A 327 -4.95 -1.82 1.53
N ALA A 328 -3.88 -1.14 1.15
CA ALA A 328 -2.62 -1.18 1.88
C ALA A 328 -2.72 -0.44 3.21
N THR A 329 -3.33 0.74 3.21
CA THR A 329 -3.58 1.51 4.43
C THR A 329 -4.60 0.83 5.35
N ALA A 330 -5.51 -0.01 4.81
CA ALA A 330 -6.37 -0.85 5.64
C ALA A 330 -5.57 -1.90 6.45
N ILE A 331 -4.53 -2.49 5.85
CA ILE A 331 -3.63 -3.37 6.59
C ILE A 331 -2.76 -2.58 7.58
N LEU A 332 -2.28 -1.39 7.18
CA LEU A 332 -1.52 -0.51 8.07
C LEU A 332 -2.35 -0.06 9.28
N LEU A 333 -3.66 0.16 9.12
CA LEU A 333 -4.57 0.40 10.25
C LEU A 333 -4.47 -0.73 11.29
N GLY A 334 -4.55 -1.99 10.83
CA GLY A 334 -4.35 -3.15 11.69
C GLY A 334 -2.96 -3.18 12.34
N GLY A 335 -1.92 -2.79 11.58
CA GLY A 335 -0.55 -2.67 12.07
C GLY A 335 -0.41 -1.63 13.17
N PHE A 336 -1.00 -0.47 13.00
CA PHE A 336 -1.00 0.58 14.02
C PHE A 336 -1.69 0.10 15.30
N MET A 337 -2.87 -0.48 15.17
CA MET A 337 -3.61 -1.02 16.31
C MET A 337 -2.85 -2.14 17.03
N LEU A 338 -2.16 -3.01 16.29
CA LEU A 338 -1.30 -4.06 16.84
C LEU A 338 -0.17 -3.51 17.71
N HIS A 339 0.39 -2.37 17.30
CA HIS A 339 1.45 -1.67 18.01
C HIS A 339 0.93 -0.66 19.05
N GLY A 340 -0.35 -0.73 19.42
CA GLY A 340 -0.97 0.11 20.44
C GLY A 340 -1.28 1.54 20.01
N MET A 341 -1.18 1.84 18.71
CA MET A 341 -1.60 3.13 18.15
C MET A 341 -3.03 3.03 17.64
N VAL A 342 -3.90 3.91 18.10
CA VAL A 342 -5.27 4.02 17.61
C VAL A 342 -5.33 5.19 16.63
N PRO A 343 -5.36 4.95 15.31
CA PRO A 343 -5.48 6.01 14.33
C PRO A 343 -6.76 6.81 14.50
N GLY A 344 -6.64 8.12 14.37
CA GLY A 344 -7.75 9.03 14.59
C GLY A 344 -7.31 10.35 15.21
N PRO A 345 -8.25 11.23 15.60
CA PRO A 345 -7.97 12.59 16.05
C PRO A 345 -6.99 12.70 17.23
N LEU A 346 -7.05 11.76 18.17
CA LEU A 346 -6.20 11.76 19.37
C LEU A 346 -4.79 11.18 19.12
N LEU A 347 -4.54 10.58 17.95
CA LEU A 347 -3.30 9.88 17.64
C LEU A 347 -2.07 10.77 17.86
N PHE A 348 -2.11 12.01 17.38
CA PHE A 348 -1.01 12.96 17.46
C PHE A 348 -0.72 13.44 18.89
N GLN A 349 -1.73 13.41 19.77
CA GLN A 349 -1.56 13.76 21.18
C GLN A 349 -1.04 12.59 22.01
N GLN A 350 -1.53 11.37 21.73
CA GLN A 350 -1.20 10.18 22.50
C GLN A 350 0.09 9.50 22.04
N ASN A 351 0.38 9.54 20.75
CA ASN A 351 1.48 8.81 20.12
C ASN A 351 2.29 9.70 19.15
N GLY A 352 2.41 10.99 19.42
CA GLY A 352 3.06 11.96 18.54
C GLY A 352 4.45 11.52 18.09
N ASP A 353 5.30 11.07 19.02
CA ASP A 353 6.68 10.63 18.72
C ASP A 353 6.71 9.49 17.70
N LEU A 354 5.80 8.50 17.83
CA LEU A 354 5.68 7.39 16.86
C LEU A 354 5.19 7.88 15.50
N VAL A 355 4.26 8.83 15.46
CA VAL A 355 3.76 9.40 14.20
C VAL A 355 4.89 10.13 13.46
N TYR A 356 5.66 10.97 14.15
CA TYR A 356 6.78 11.66 13.51
C TYR A 356 7.92 10.72 13.13
N ASN A 357 8.13 9.63 13.90
CA ASN A 357 9.03 8.55 13.52
C ASN A 357 8.57 7.87 12.20
N ILE A 358 7.27 7.62 12.02
CA ILE A 358 6.71 7.09 10.78
C ILE A 358 6.99 8.04 9.61
N PHE A 359 6.82 9.36 9.79
CA PHE A 359 7.13 10.34 8.74
C PHE A 359 8.60 10.29 8.33
N GLY A 360 9.51 10.23 9.31
CA GLY A 360 10.94 10.07 9.07
C GLY A 360 11.27 8.78 8.33
N SER A 361 10.65 7.67 8.76
CA SER A 361 10.83 6.36 8.14
C SER A 361 10.33 6.32 6.70
N MET A 362 9.20 6.96 6.40
CA MET A 362 8.67 7.06 5.04
C MET A 362 9.58 7.90 4.14
N MET A 363 10.16 8.99 4.67
CA MET A 363 11.12 9.79 3.92
C MET A 363 12.39 8.99 3.61
N LEU A 364 12.95 8.30 4.62
CA LEU A 364 14.11 7.42 4.44
C LEU A 364 13.80 6.26 3.48
N GLY A 365 12.63 5.65 3.64
CA GLY A 365 12.13 4.59 2.76
C GLY A 365 12.02 5.03 1.31
N THR A 366 11.61 6.27 1.07
CA THR A 366 11.54 6.85 -0.27
C THR A 366 12.93 6.95 -0.93
N ILE A 367 13.94 7.33 -0.15
CA ILE A 367 15.33 7.38 -0.62
C ILE A 367 15.84 5.96 -0.90
N PHE A 368 15.62 5.02 0.04
CA PHE A 368 16.01 3.61 -0.15
C PHE A 368 15.32 2.97 -1.34
N MET A 369 14.03 3.27 -1.57
CA MET A 369 13.29 2.80 -2.74
C MET A 369 13.99 3.21 -4.03
N ALA A 370 14.34 4.47 -4.18
CA ALA A 370 15.02 4.96 -5.37
C ALA A 370 16.40 4.31 -5.53
N VAL A 371 17.21 4.29 -4.47
CA VAL A 371 18.56 3.69 -4.48
C VAL A 371 18.49 2.20 -4.81
N LEU A 372 17.62 1.44 -4.12
CA LEU A 372 17.47 0.01 -4.37
C LEU A 372 16.99 -0.29 -5.78
N MET A 373 16.02 0.48 -6.29
CA MET A 373 15.51 0.24 -7.64
C MET A 373 16.55 0.58 -8.70
N TRP A 374 17.32 1.66 -8.57
CA TRP A 374 18.38 1.96 -9.55
C TRP A 374 19.57 0.99 -9.44
N ALA A 375 20.06 0.72 -8.23
CA ALA A 375 21.20 -0.16 -8.03
C ALA A 375 20.85 -1.64 -8.15
N GLY A 376 19.69 -2.04 -7.61
CA GLY A 376 19.23 -3.42 -7.50
C GLY A 376 18.35 -3.90 -8.66
N MET A 377 18.09 -3.08 -9.69
CA MET A 377 17.16 -3.43 -10.78
C MET A 377 17.41 -4.81 -11.38
N ARG A 378 18.70 -5.17 -11.58
CA ARG A 378 19.07 -6.49 -12.11
C ARG A 378 18.63 -7.64 -11.20
N MET A 379 18.74 -7.45 -9.90
CA MET A 379 18.32 -8.44 -8.89
C MET A 379 16.79 -8.57 -8.91
N PHE A 380 16.06 -7.49 -8.89
CA PHE A 380 14.59 -7.51 -8.89
C PHE A 380 14.03 -8.13 -10.17
N VAL A 381 14.66 -7.91 -11.32
CA VAL A 381 14.28 -8.57 -12.58
C VAL A 381 14.49 -10.09 -12.52
N GLN A 382 15.52 -10.58 -11.81
CA GLN A 382 15.68 -12.03 -11.63
C GLN A 382 14.59 -12.64 -10.75
N ILE A 383 14.06 -11.87 -9.80
CA ILE A 383 12.97 -12.30 -8.92
C ILE A 383 11.68 -12.57 -9.72
N LEU A 384 11.45 -11.86 -10.84
CA LEU A 384 10.32 -12.15 -11.75
C LEU A 384 10.33 -13.58 -12.30
N LYS A 385 11.46 -14.28 -12.22
CA LYS A 385 11.61 -15.67 -12.69
C LYS A 385 11.37 -16.69 -11.58
N VAL A 386 11.17 -16.26 -10.33
CA VAL A 386 10.92 -17.17 -9.20
C VAL A 386 9.56 -17.84 -9.39
N PRO A 387 9.51 -19.17 -9.39
CA PRO A 387 8.25 -19.88 -9.59
C PRO A 387 7.29 -19.66 -8.41
N THR A 388 6.02 -19.48 -8.71
CA THR A 388 4.97 -19.25 -7.67
C THR A 388 4.80 -20.44 -6.73
N HIS A 389 5.15 -21.67 -7.17
CA HIS A 389 5.10 -22.86 -6.31
C HIS A 389 6.08 -22.83 -5.12
N ILE A 390 7.10 -21.94 -5.16
CA ILE A 390 8.00 -21.70 -4.02
C ILE A 390 7.43 -20.58 -3.13
N LEU A 391 6.87 -19.54 -3.73
CA LEU A 391 6.37 -18.38 -3.01
C LEU A 391 5.10 -18.70 -2.20
N VAL A 392 4.18 -19.46 -2.80
CA VAL A 392 2.89 -19.81 -2.19
C VAL A 392 3.05 -20.53 -0.84
N PRO A 393 3.83 -21.62 -0.72
CA PRO A 393 4.03 -22.28 0.58
C PRO A 393 4.71 -21.39 1.61
N LEU A 394 5.69 -20.58 1.19
CA LEU A 394 6.39 -19.65 2.08
C LEU A 394 5.40 -18.63 2.72
N ILE A 395 4.51 -18.05 1.92
CA ILE A 395 3.49 -17.10 2.38
C ILE A 395 2.56 -17.81 3.38
N VAL A 396 2.05 -19.01 3.04
CA VAL A 396 1.15 -19.76 3.93
C VAL A 396 1.79 -20.04 5.28
N VAL A 397 3.04 -20.50 5.29
CA VAL A 397 3.77 -20.81 6.51
C VAL A 397 3.94 -19.56 7.38
N LEU A 398 4.41 -18.45 6.80
CA LEU A 398 4.62 -17.21 7.54
C LEU A 398 3.32 -16.62 8.07
N CYS A 399 2.25 -16.62 7.28
CA CYS A 399 0.92 -16.18 7.73
C CYS A 399 0.38 -17.06 8.87
N SER A 400 0.59 -18.38 8.77
CA SER A 400 0.12 -19.32 9.80
C SER A 400 0.89 -19.14 11.12
N ILE A 401 2.22 -19.03 11.06
CA ILE A 401 3.05 -18.75 12.24
C ILE A 401 2.64 -17.42 12.85
N GLY A 402 2.46 -16.39 12.02
CA GLY A 402 2.05 -15.08 12.48
C GLY A 402 0.68 -15.06 13.15
N ALA A 403 -0.31 -15.71 12.57
CA ALA A 403 -1.65 -15.84 13.16
C ALA A 403 -1.61 -16.57 14.51
N TYR A 404 -0.82 -17.64 14.62
CA TYR A 404 -0.65 -18.37 15.86
C TYR A 404 0.05 -17.53 16.94
N ALA A 405 1.10 -16.80 16.56
CA ALA A 405 1.91 -16.00 17.50
C ALA A 405 1.13 -14.87 18.18
N LEU A 406 0.05 -14.38 17.59
CA LEU A 406 -0.79 -13.30 18.14
C LEU A 406 -1.47 -13.66 19.46
N GLY A 407 -2.06 -14.83 19.52
CA GLY A 407 -2.88 -15.24 20.66
C GLY A 407 -2.52 -16.62 21.21
N ASN A 408 -1.51 -17.29 20.65
CA ASN A 408 -1.17 -18.69 20.92
C ASN A 408 -2.39 -19.63 20.82
N ARG A 409 -3.31 -19.33 19.88
CA ARG A 409 -4.56 -20.06 19.71
C ARG A 409 -4.60 -20.73 18.33
N VAL A 410 -4.82 -22.03 18.31
CA VAL A 410 -5.07 -22.78 17.06
C VAL A 410 -6.34 -22.26 16.36
N PHE A 411 -7.27 -21.68 17.11
CA PHE A 411 -8.47 -21.04 16.58
C PHE A 411 -8.15 -19.92 15.58
N ASP A 412 -7.08 -19.15 15.82
CA ASP A 412 -6.67 -18.07 14.92
C ASP A 412 -6.16 -18.61 13.56
N MET A 413 -5.58 -19.81 13.54
CA MET A 413 -5.20 -20.49 12.29
C MET A 413 -6.45 -20.93 11.49
N TRP A 414 -7.48 -21.46 12.18
CA TRP A 414 -8.77 -21.78 11.53
C TRP A 414 -9.47 -20.50 11.04
N GLY A 415 -9.41 -19.42 11.82
CA GLY A 415 -9.90 -18.10 11.39
C GLY A 415 -9.18 -17.62 10.12
N LEU A 416 -7.87 -17.78 10.05
CA LEU A 416 -7.06 -17.42 8.88
C LEU A 416 -7.54 -18.16 7.62
N LEU A 417 -7.77 -19.46 7.70
CA LEU A 417 -8.28 -20.27 6.59
C LEU A 417 -9.70 -19.88 6.20
N LEU A 418 -10.58 -19.70 7.20
CA LEU A 418 -11.97 -19.28 6.99
C LEU A 418 -12.03 -17.97 6.21
N PHE A 419 -11.32 -16.95 6.68
CA PHE A 419 -11.30 -15.64 6.00
C PHE A 419 -10.56 -15.70 4.66
N GLY A 420 -9.59 -16.59 4.49
CA GLY A 420 -8.96 -16.86 3.20
C GLY A 420 -9.94 -17.40 2.16
N VAL A 421 -10.77 -18.35 2.54
CA VAL A 421 -11.83 -18.89 1.67
C VAL A 421 -12.90 -17.82 1.39
N ILE A 422 -13.34 -17.08 2.42
CA ILE A 422 -14.29 -15.97 2.24
C ILE A 422 -13.71 -14.93 1.25
N GLY A 423 -12.46 -14.52 1.42
CA GLY A 423 -11.79 -13.58 0.53
C GLY A 423 -11.74 -14.07 -0.91
N LEU A 424 -11.42 -15.36 -1.12
CA LEU A 424 -11.43 -15.97 -2.46
C LEU A 424 -12.83 -15.97 -3.07
N MET A 425 -13.87 -16.31 -2.29
CA MET A 425 -15.26 -16.29 -2.77
C MET A 425 -15.73 -14.88 -3.14
N MET A 426 -15.32 -13.88 -2.35
CA MET A 426 -15.67 -12.48 -2.59
C MET A 426 -14.91 -11.86 -3.78
N SER A 427 -13.74 -12.38 -4.12
CA SER A 427 -12.93 -11.90 -5.24
C SER A 427 -13.42 -12.42 -6.61
N ARG A 428 -14.28 -13.44 -6.64
CA ARG A 428 -14.92 -14.02 -7.83
C ARG A 428 -16.34 -13.46 -8.05
#